data_a0d0153cf61d6a9506832b8e16c4c8ac
#
_entry.id   a0d0153cf61d6a9506832b8e16c4c8ac
#
_cell.length_a   1.000
_cell.length_b   1.000
_cell.length_c   1.000
_cell.angle_alpha   90.00
_cell.angle_beta   90.00
_cell.angle_gamma   90.00
#
_symmetry.space_group_name_H-M   'P 1'
#
loop_
_entity.id
_entity.type
_entity.pdbx_description
1 polymer ?
#
loop_
_entity_poly.entity_id
_entity_poly.type
_entity_poly.pdbx_seq_one_letter_code
_entity_poly.pdbx_strand_id
1 'polypeptide(L)'
;LDITLSNGTTFSADIDVLDLMISVTGKSYVTLTGKALYQSADISTAEYNASALKTMSTMVSSSHNAITKVDATQRLQAKTATGGKVYYKSLPEILRREIPVFGGEIALMR
;
A
#
# COMPACT_ATOMS: atom_id res chain seq x y z
N LEU A 1 -14.18 4.48 -3.80
CA LEU A 1 -13.35 5.68 -3.71
C LEU A 1 -12.09 5.50 -4.56
N ASP A 2 -11.83 6.44 -5.43
CA ASP A 2 -10.71 6.40 -6.35
C ASP A 2 -9.87 7.66 -6.13
N ILE A 3 -8.61 7.46 -5.75
CA ILE A 3 -7.68 8.56 -5.45
C ILE A 3 -6.46 8.44 -6.35
N THR A 4 -6.12 9.51 -7.06
CA THR A 4 -4.93 9.56 -7.89
C THR A 4 -4.10 10.78 -7.50
N LEU A 5 -2.84 10.57 -7.13
CA LEU A 5 -1.94 11.61 -6.69
C LEU A 5 -0.62 11.53 -7.46
N SER A 6 -0.03 12.67 -7.75
CA SER A 6 1.23 12.73 -8.48
C SER A 6 2.00 14.02 -8.17
N ASN A 7 3.27 14.04 -8.56
CA ASN A 7 4.11 15.22 -8.60
C ASN A 7 4.31 15.93 -7.26
N GLY A 8 4.67 15.18 -6.23
CA GLY A 8 5.06 15.77 -4.96
C GLY A 8 3.89 16.20 -4.08
N THR A 9 2.75 15.54 -4.22
CA THR A 9 1.56 15.82 -3.42
C THR A 9 1.69 15.21 -2.03
N THR A 10 1.24 15.94 -1.01
CA THR A 10 1.08 15.41 0.34
C THR A 10 -0.40 15.33 0.65
N PHE A 11 -0.88 14.14 1.03
CA PHE A 11 -2.30 13.89 1.24
C PHE A 11 -2.50 13.08 2.51
N SER A 12 -3.50 13.47 3.30
CA SER A 12 -3.84 12.76 4.51
C SER A 12 -5.37 12.77 4.67
N ALA A 13 -5.95 11.60 4.97
CA ALA A 13 -7.40 11.49 5.11
C ALA A 13 -7.77 10.37 6.06
N ASP A 14 -8.96 10.52 6.67
CA ASP A 14 -9.61 9.49 7.46
C ASP A 14 -10.83 9.03 6.67
N ILE A 15 -10.88 7.75 6.32
CA ILE A 15 -11.91 7.24 5.40
C ILE A 15 -12.62 6.03 5.99
N ASP A 16 -13.84 5.79 5.52
CA ASP A 16 -14.62 4.60 5.83
C ASP A 16 -15.38 4.23 4.57
N VAL A 17 -14.83 3.29 3.79
CA VAL A 17 -15.36 2.94 2.47
C VAL A 17 -15.32 1.43 2.28
N LEU A 18 -16.11 0.92 1.32
CA LEU A 18 -16.06 -0.48 0.95
C LEU A 18 -14.85 -0.75 0.03
N ASP A 19 -14.72 0.03 -1.01
CA ASP A 19 -13.66 -0.15 -1.99
C ASP A 19 -12.79 1.10 -2.06
N LEU A 20 -11.49 0.90 -2.00
CA LEU A 20 -10.51 1.97 -2.16
C LEU A 20 -9.56 1.61 -3.30
N MET A 21 -9.47 2.48 -4.28
CA MET A 21 -8.42 2.43 -5.30
C MET A 21 -7.55 3.66 -5.14
N ILE A 22 -6.26 3.46 -5.01
CA ILE A 22 -5.33 4.59 -4.89
C ILE A 22 -4.12 4.36 -5.78
N SER A 23 -3.76 5.41 -6.52
CA SER A 23 -2.59 5.42 -7.37
C SER A 23 -1.75 6.64 -7.03
N VAL A 24 -0.49 6.43 -6.64
CA VAL A 24 0.38 7.50 -6.18
C VAL A 24 1.71 7.42 -6.93
N THR A 25 2.14 8.53 -7.50
CA THR A 25 3.39 8.62 -8.23
C THR A 25 4.14 9.90 -7.90
N GLY A 26 5.43 9.98 -8.26
CA GLY A 26 6.15 11.23 -8.30
C GLY A 26 6.49 11.84 -6.96
N LYS A 27 7.09 11.10 -6.03
CA LYS A 27 7.57 11.59 -4.72
C LYS A 27 6.46 12.20 -3.88
N SER A 28 5.29 11.57 -3.91
CA SER A 28 4.16 12.00 -3.09
C SER A 28 4.16 11.27 -1.75
N TYR A 29 3.52 11.86 -0.76
CA TYR A 29 3.36 11.27 0.57
C TYR A 29 1.89 11.15 0.90
N VAL A 30 1.44 9.96 1.24
CA VAL A 30 0.03 9.71 1.53
C VAL A 30 -0.10 8.99 2.86
N THR A 31 -0.99 9.48 3.70
CA THR A 31 -1.36 8.83 4.96
C THR A 31 -2.86 8.65 5.00
N LEU A 32 -3.32 7.41 5.14
CA LEU A 32 -4.74 7.11 5.26
C LEU A 32 -5.00 6.38 6.57
N THR A 33 -6.12 6.71 7.20
CA THR A 33 -6.60 6.09 8.42
C THR A 33 -8.06 5.70 8.26
N GLY A 34 -8.56 4.85 9.15
CA GLY A 34 -9.95 4.44 9.13
C GLY A 34 -10.15 3.00 8.72
N LYS A 35 -11.07 2.75 7.80
CA LYS A 35 -11.43 1.41 7.37
C LYS A 35 -11.74 1.35 5.89
N ALA A 36 -11.33 0.26 5.24
CA ALA A 36 -11.76 -0.09 3.90
C ALA A 36 -11.88 -1.61 3.84
N LEU A 37 -12.92 -2.11 3.21
CA LEU A 37 -13.08 -3.55 3.07
C LEU A 37 -12.08 -4.11 2.06
N TYR A 38 -11.97 -3.47 0.91
CA TYR A 38 -11.04 -3.83 -0.15
C TYR A 38 -10.17 -2.65 -0.51
N GLN A 39 -8.88 -2.89 -0.62
CA GLN A 39 -7.92 -1.85 -1.01
C GLN A 39 -7.08 -2.32 -2.18
N SER A 40 -6.96 -1.47 -3.20
CA SER A 40 -6.03 -1.68 -4.30
C SER A 40 -5.13 -0.45 -4.39
N ALA A 41 -3.83 -0.64 -4.19
CA ALA A 41 -2.87 0.45 -4.15
C ALA A 41 -1.75 0.22 -5.17
N ASP A 42 -1.48 1.23 -5.96
CA ASP A 42 -0.37 1.23 -6.93
C ASP A 42 0.51 2.42 -6.61
N ILE A 43 1.69 2.16 -6.06
CA ILE A 43 2.58 3.19 -5.54
C ILE A 43 3.90 3.14 -6.30
N SER A 44 4.30 4.25 -6.86
CA SER A 44 5.54 4.38 -7.62
C SER A 44 6.28 5.62 -7.21
N THR A 45 7.53 5.48 -6.78
CA THR A 45 8.40 6.60 -6.36
C THR A 45 7.76 7.48 -5.30
N ALA A 46 6.99 6.88 -4.37
CA ALA A 46 6.23 7.63 -3.37
C ALA A 46 6.22 6.87 -2.05
N GLU A 47 5.70 7.50 -1.01
CA GLU A 47 5.48 6.88 0.29
C GLU A 47 3.99 6.82 0.58
N TYR A 48 3.49 5.63 0.86
CA TYR A 48 2.09 5.42 1.19
C TYR A 48 1.99 4.74 2.54
N ASN A 49 1.42 5.43 3.51
CA ASN A 49 1.25 4.91 4.86
C ASN A 49 -0.23 4.66 5.13
N ALA A 50 -0.64 3.42 5.05
CA ALA A 50 -1.99 2.97 5.38
C ALA A 50 -1.96 1.99 6.55
N SER A 51 -0.97 2.09 7.42
CA SER A 51 -0.84 1.18 8.57
C SER A 51 -1.94 1.39 9.61
N ALA A 52 -2.57 2.55 9.62
CA ALA A 52 -3.73 2.82 10.48
C ALA A 52 -5.06 2.67 9.75
N LEU A 53 -5.04 2.24 8.49
CA LEU A 53 -6.23 1.94 7.71
C LEU A 53 -6.44 0.43 7.73
N LYS A 54 -7.44 -0.02 8.45
CA LYS A 54 -7.73 -1.46 8.55
C LYS A 54 -8.47 -1.93 7.32
N THR A 55 -7.95 -2.98 6.68
CA THR A 55 -8.58 -3.57 5.51
C THR A 55 -8.77 -5.06 5.70
N MET A 56 -9.77 -5.62 5.05
CA MET A 56 -9.97 -7.05 5.01
C MET A 56 -9.06 -7.67 3.94
N SER A 57 -9.05 -7.07 2.76
CA SER A 57 -8.28 -7.57 1.64
C SER A 57 -7.54 -6.41 0.98
N THR A 58 -6.23 -6.55 0.83
CA THR A 58 -5.39 -5.51 0.24
C THR A 58 -4.55 -6.07 -0.89
N MET A 59 -4.56 -5.38 -2.00
CA MET A 59 -3.70 -5.65 -3.14
C MET A 59 -2.80 -4.44 -3.34
N VAL A 60 -1.49 -4.64 -3.29
CA VAL A 60 -0.51 -3.56 -3.31
C VAL A 60 0.55 -3.83 -4.36
N SER A 61 0.86 -2.83 -5.15
CA SER A 61 2.00 -2.83 -6.06
C SER A 61 2.90 -1.65 -5.72
N SER A 62 4.15 -1.93 -5.36
CA SER A 62 5.12 -0.91 -4.96
C SER A 62 6.34 -1.01 -5.86
N SER A 63 6.71 0.07 -6.53
CA SER A 63 7.79 0.05 -7.50
C SER A 63 8.62 1.34 -7.44
N HIS A 64 9.79 1.31 -8.11
CA HIS A 64 10.68 2.47 -8.23
C HIS A 64 11.03 3.07 -6.86
N ASN A 65 11.46 2.21 -5.93
CA ASN A 65 11.86 2.58 -4.56
C ASN A 65 10.71 3.15 -3.71
N ALA A 66 9.47 2.88 -4.07
CA ALA A 66 8.33 3.30 -3.27
C ALA A 66 8.28 2.52 -1.95
N ILE A 67 7.73 3.15 -0.93
CA ILE A 67 7.55 2.55 0.39
C ILE A 67 6.06 2.53 0.69
N THR A 68 5.52 1.34 0.96
CA THR A 68 4.09 1.16 1.24
C THR A 68 3.92 0.42 2.55
N LYS A 69 3.07 0.95 3.43
CA LYS A 69 2.73 0.33 4.71
C LYS A 69 1.24 0.08 4.76
N VAL A 70 0.84 -1.15 5.08
CA VAL A 70 -0.57 -1.56 5.06
C VAL A 70 -0.92 -2.40 6.27
N ASP A 71 -2.21 -2.54 6.55
CA ASP A 71 -2.73 -3.43 7.59
C ASP A 71 -3.92 -4.20 7.01
N ALA A 72 -3.67 -5.42 6.60
CA ALA A 72 -4.69 -6.31 6.04
C ALA A 72 -4.93 -7.46 7.01
N THR A 73 -6.19 -7.78 7.28
CA THR A 73 -6.54 -8.78 8.27
C THR A 73 -6.73 -10.18 7.69
N GLN A 74 -7.28 -10.30 6.48
CA GLN A 74 -7.57 -11.61 5.89
C GLN A 74 -6.63 -11.93 4.72
N ARG A 75 -6.50 -11.02 3.79
CA ARG A 75 -5.72 -11.29 2.59
C ARG A 75 -4.82 -10.10 2.25
N LEU A 76 -3.57 -10.40 2.01
CA LEU A 76 -2.62 -9.41 1.48
C LEU A 76 -1.94 -9.99 0.26
N GLN A 77 -2.07 -9.32 -0.86
CA GLN A 77 -1.31 -9.62 -2.05
C GLN A 77 -0.37 -8.45 -2.31
N ALA A 78 0.92 -8.69 -2.15
CA ALA A 78 1.93 -7.65 -2.27
C ALA A 78 2.87 -7.97 -3.42
N LYS A 79 3.11 -6.98 -4.25
CA LYS A 79 4.01 -7.09 -5.38
C LYS A 79 4.99 -5.93 -5.34
N THR A 80 6.27 -6.23 -5.54
CA THR A 80 7.31 -5.21 -5.61
C THR A 80 8.06 -5.30 -6.93
N ALA A 81 8.61 -4.18 -7.35
CA ALA A 81 9.46 -4.10 -8.54
C ALA A 81 10.43 -2.95 -8.37
N THR A 82 11.63 -3.07 -8.94
CA THR A 82 12.62 -1.99 -9.02
C THR A 82 12.89 -1.36 -7.65
N GLY A 83 13.12 -2.19 -6.63
CA GLY A 83 13.47 -1.73 -5.29
C GLY A 83 12.29 -1.26 -4.43
N GLY A 84 11.05 -1.50 -4.86
CA GLY A 84 9.89 -1.15 -4.05
C GLY A 84 9.82 -1.94 -2.75
N LYS A 85 9.17 -1.38 -1.73
CA LYS A 85 9.06 -1.99 -0.41
C LYS A 85 7.63 -1.98 0.07
N VAL A 86 7.20 -3.11 0.65
CA VAL A 86 5.88 -3.23 1.28
C VAL A 86 6.08 -3.75 2.69
N TYR A 87 5.52 -3.04 3.65
CA TYR A 87 5.51 -3.46 5.04
C TYR A 87 4.07 -3.65 5.51
N TYR A 88 3.79 -4.77 6.16
CA TYR A 88 2.46 -5.06 6.69
C TYR A 88 2.49 -5.10 8.20
N LYS A 89 1.47 -4.51 8.83
CA LYS A 89 1.42 -4.35 10.28
C LYS A 89 0.99 -5.62 10.99
N SER A 90 0.03 -6.34 10.42
CA SER A 90 -0.52 -7.56 10.98
C SER A 90 -0.32 -8.72 10.02
N LEU A 91 -0.12 -9.92 10.55
CA LEU A 91 0.01 -11.11 9.70
C LEU A 91 -1.37 -11.52 9.20
N PRO A 92 -1.65 -11.42 7.90
CA PRO A 92 -2.94 -11.81 7.36
C PRO A 92 -3.07 -13.34 7.28
N GLU A 93 -4.30 -13.83 7.16
CA GLU A 93 -4.54 -15.27 6.99
C GLU A 93 -3.93 -15.78 5.69
N ILE A 94 -4.02 -14.99 4.61
CA ILE A 94 -3.47 -15.32 3.31
C ILE A 94 -2.49 -14.23 2.91
N LEU A 95 -1.24 -14.60 2.73
CA LEU A 95 -0.20 -13.67 2.30
C LEU A 95 0.41 -14.15 0.99
N ARG A 96 0.32 -13.32 -0.04
CA ARG A 96 0.97 -13.57 -1.33
C ARG A 96 2.01 -12.49 -1.58
N ARG A 97 3.23 -12.92 -1.87
CA ARG A 97 4.35 -12.01 -2.12
C ARG A 97 4.94 -12.28 -3.50
N GLU A 98 5.11 -11.22 -4.27
CA GLU A 98 5.78 -11.30 -5.56
C GLU A 98 6.93 -10.31 -5.59
N ILE A 99 8.15 -10.84 -5.67
CA ILE A 99 9.37 -10.03 -5.74
C ILE A 99 10.10 -10.41 -7.02
N PRO A 100 10.07 -9.56 -8.05
CA PRO A 100 10.75 -9.86 -9.31
C PRO A 100 12.26 -9.67 -9.22
N VAL A 101 12.93 -9.90 -10.35
CA VAL A 101 14.39 -9.96 -10.43
C VAL A 101 15.10 -8.71 -9.95
N PHE A 102 14.47 -7.55 -10.07
CA PHE A 102 15.10 -6.27 -9.71
C PHE A 102 14.98 -5.93 -8.22
N GLY A 103 14.55 -6.88 -7.44
CA GLY A 103 14.55 -6.71 -6.00
C GLY A 103 13.31 -6.02 -5.46
N GLY A 104 13.36 -5.79 -4.17
CA GLY A 104 12.26 -5.26 -3.39
C GLY A 104 12.21 -5.96 -2.05
N GLU A 105 11.31 -5.51 -1.18
CA GLU A 105 11.17 -6.09 0.14
C GLU A 105 9.69 -6.13 0.53
N ILE A 106 9.27 -7.27 1.06
CA ILE A 106 7.94 -7.42 1.66
C ILE A 106 8.16 -8.02 3.03
N ALA A 107 7.84 -7.26 4.09
CA ALA A 107 8.17 -7.65 5.44
C ALA A 107 7.11 -7.21 6.45
N LEU A 108 7.07 -7.91 7.59
CA LEU A 108 6.23 -7.55 8.70
C LEU A 108 6.82 -6.33 9.42
N MET A 109 5.97 -5.36 9.66
CA MET A 109 6.33 -4.15 10.39
C MET A 109 6.40 -4.43 11.90
N ARG A 110 7.40 -3.90 12.56
CA ARG A 110 7.55 -4.04 14.01
C ARG A 110 7.48 -2.71 14.72
#